data_dd72032fd42ac6b6a7f9e56783b2bf41
#
_entry.id   dd72032fd42ac6b6a7f9e56783b2bf41
#
_cell.length_a   1.000
_cell.length_b   1.000
_cell.length_c   1.000
_cell.angle_alpha   90.00
_cell.angle_beta   90.00
_cell.angle_gamma   90.00
#
_symmetry.space_group_name_H-M   'P 1'
#
loop_
_entity.id
_entity.type
_entity.pdbx_description
1 polymer ?
#
loop_
_entity_poly.entity_id
_entity_poly.type
_entity_poly.pdbx_seq_one_letter_code
_entity_poly.pdbx_strand_id
1 'polypeptide(L)'
;MRRKVACLALRLAATFERIPTYRLHGTPSSFRTCSYASSQPQTPGRLAESRVATLKTEIFEAMKGYPASFDQLYESVARTLIRQGFEDKHIVQVVTKAPRIAELHESLSDILCFWRTMFRSEPVFLRTISEYPGLLYLSPESVKQRQKELFTIFPNKDIVKLAETCPQAFIDDWDEIVEKVKYVTHAMVISPEHIISSAALNYSLLHIKTRHQFMLCCGKYRTPKPKEIKTNNPPLDKIIGLPLRLYLNLCGVSDEEYYVFEKLMAKEQEREEADDSDDDDELD
;
A
#
# COMPACT_ATOMS: atom_id res chain seq x y z
N MET A 1 -2.24 11.31 25.81
CA MET A 1 -1.41 10.31 25.08
C MET A 1 -0.42 10.92 24.09
N ARG A 2 -0.72 12.03 23.39
CA ARG A 2 0.21 12.75 22.46
C ARG A 2 1.59 13.06 23.05
N ARG A 3 1.71 13.36 24.35
CA ARG A 3 3.04 13.59 24.99
C ARG A 3 3.93 12.35 25.14
N LYS A 4 3.38 11.13 25.09
CA LYS A 4 4.17 9.89 25.18
C LYS A 4 4.69 9.45 23.81
N VAL A 5 3.98 9.77 22.73
CA VAL A 5 4.41 9.44 21.35
C VAL A 5 5.54 10.36 20.90
N ALA A 6 5.47 11.66 21.23
CA ALA A 6 6.56 12.61 20.99
C ALA A 6 7.85 12.22 21.73
N CYS A 7 7.74 11.64 22.93
CA CYS A 7 8.88 11.20 23.71
C CYS A 7 9.56 9.94 23.13
N LEU A 8 8.82 9.10 22.39
CA LEU A 8 9.38 7.92 21.73
C LEU A 8 10.14 8.32 20.46
N ALA A 9 9.60 9.27 19.69
CA ALA A 9 10.26 9.84 18.52
C ALA A 9 11.56 10.58 18.91
N LEU A 10 11.56 11.31 20.04
CA LEU A 10 12.75 12.00 20.58
C LEU A 10 13.79 11.03 21.15
N ARG A 11 13.42 9.88 21.69
CA ARG A 11 14.37 8.88 22.15
C ARG A 11 15.04 8.11 21.02
N LEU A 12 14.38 7.97 19.88
CA LEU A 12 14.98 7.39 18.66
C LEU A 12 15.90 8.38 17.95
N ALA A 13 15.65 9.69 18.07
CA ALA A 13 16.50 10.73 17.50
C ALA A 13 17.81 10.97 18.30
N ALA A 14 17.82 10.71 19.60
CA ALA A 14 18.99 10.94 20.48
C ALA A 14 20.10 9.91 20.33
N THR A 15 19.94 8.84 19.58
CA THR A 15 20.97 7.84 19.28
C THR A 15 21.69 8.08 17.94
N PHE A 16 21.45 9.21 17.27
CA PHE A 16 21.90 9.45 15.89
C PHE A 16 22.98 10.56 15.77
N GLU A 17 23.81 10.74 16.80
CA GLU A 17 25.02 11.54 16.64
C GLU A 17 26.21 10.64 16.31
N ARG A 18 26.37 10.24 15.06
CA ARG A 18 27.61 9.93 14.31
C ARG A 18 27.34 9.23 12.99
N ILE A 19 26.97 10.00 11.98
CA ILE A 19 27.03 9.52 10.59
C ILE A 19 28.22 10.24 9.92
N PRO A 20 29.19 9.53 9.36
CA PRO A 20 30.23 10.14 8.54
C PRO A 20 29.62 10.72 7.28
N THR A 21 29.85 12.00 7.06
CA THR A 21 29.47 12.71 5.83
C THR A 21 30.25 12.12 4.65
N TYR A 22 29.62 11.26 3.87
CA TYR A 22 30.12 10.94 2.54
C TYR A 22 29.87 12.12 1.62
N ARG A 23 30.96 12.78 1.22
CA ARG A 23 31.00 13.86 0.25
C ARG A 23 30.63 13.26 -1.12
N LEU A 24 29.41 13.46 -1.55
CA LEU A 24 28.96 13.14 -2.90
C LEU A 24 29.54 14.21 -3.85
N HIS A 25 30.72 13.95 -4.42
CA HIS A 25 31.13 14.56 -5.66
C HIS A 25 30.47 13.78 -6.79
N GLY A 26 29.32 14.22 -7.23
CA GLY A 26 28.60 13.73 -8.39
C GLY A 26 28.16 14.92 -9.21
N THR A 27 28.81 15.12 -10.35
CA THR A 27 28.42 16.03 -11.43
C THR A 27 26.94 15.82 -11.81
N PRO A 28 26.23 16.88 -12.21
CA PRO A 28 24.85 16.73 -12.66
C PRO A 28 24.85 15.92 -13.97
N SER A 29 24.48 14.64 -13.86
CA SER A 29 24.22 13.83 -15.04
C SER A 29 22.93 14.32 -15.69
N SER A 30 23.08 14.75 -16.93
CA SER A 30 22.01 15.10 -17.85
C SER A 30 20.81 14.19 -17.68
N PHE A 31 19.65 14.82 -17.57
CA PHE A 31 18.35 14.14 -17.74
C PHE A 31 18.39 13.38 -19.07
N ARG A 32 18.55 12.05 -18.98
CA ARG A 32 18.27 11.21 -20.14
C ARG A 32 16.77 11.25 -20.33
N THR A 33 16.37 11.96 -21.38
CA THR A 33 15.04 11.79 -21.96
C THR A 33 14.87 10.30 -22.22
N CYS A 34 13.89 9.70 -21.54
CA CYS A 34 13.49 8.31 -21.75
C CYS A 34 12.81 8.22 -23.13
N SER A 35 13.60 8.22 -24.19
CA SER A 35 13.14 7.82 -25.50
C SER A 35 13.15 6.29 -25.56
N TYR A 36 12.08 5.68 -25.08
CA TYR A 36 11.82 4.28 -25.36
C TYR A 36 11.38 4.17 -26.82
N ALA A 37 12.34 3.90 -27.69
CA ALA A 37 12.07 3.56 -29.06
C ALA A 37 11.33 2.23 -29.10
N SER A 38 10.01 2.30 -29.20
CA SER A 38 9.14 1.18 -29.56
C SER A 38 9.47 0.78 -31.00
N SER A 39 10.24 -0.27 -31.15
CA SER A 39 10.43 -0.95 -32.43
C SER A 39 9.22 -1.84 -32.69
N GLN A 40 8.22 -1.31 -33.40
CA GLN A 40 7.41 -2.05 -34.39
C GLN A 40 6.52 -1.11 -35.19
N PRO A 41 6.47 -1.17 -36.52
CA PRO A 41 5.53 -0.45 -37.35
C PRO A 41 4.23 -1.23 -37.44
N GLN A 42 3.27 -0.91 -36.59
CA GLN A 42 1.89 -1.35 -36.75
C GLN A 42 1.08 -0.13 -37.18
N THR A 43 0.20 -0.32 -38.15
CA THR A 43 -0.78 0.67 -38.64
C THR A 43 -1.68 1.09 -37.47
N PRO A 44 -1.46 2.26 -36.85
CA PRO A 44 -1.87 2.47 -35.45
C PRO A 44 -3.30 2.98 -35.25
N GLY A 45 -3.96 3.47 -36.28
CA GLY A 45 -5.18 4.25 -36.07
C GLY A 45 -6.41 3.41 -35.70
N ARG A 46 -6.78 2.43 -36.52
CA ARG A 46 -8.07 1.75 -36.44
C ARG A 46 -8.18 0.71 -35.32
N LEU A 47 -7.11 -0.03 -35.07
CA LEU A 47 -7.09 -1.05 -33.98
C LEU A 47 -7.08 -0.40 -32.59
N ALA A 48 -6.37 0.72 -32.45
CA ALA A 48 -6.36 1.46 -31.19
C ALA A 48 -7.72 2.10 -30.86
N GLU A 49 -8.41 2.63 -31.86
CA GLU A 49 -9.76 3.21 -31.68
C GLU A 49 -10.79 2.16 -31.29
N SER A 50 -10.79 1.00 -31.96
CA SER A 50 -11.66 -0.13 -31.60
C SER A 50 -11.40 -0.62 -30.18
N ARG A 51 -10.14 -0.74 -29.78
CA ARG A 51 -9.74 -1.15 -28.41
C ARG A 51 -10.21 -0.15 -27.35
N VAL A 52 -10.06 1.14 -27.62
CA VAL A 52 -10.53 2.21 -26.71
C VAL A 52 -12.05 2.20 -26.58
N ALA A 53 -12.77 1.97 -27.68
CA ALA A 53 -14.23 1.86 -27.63
C ALA A 53 -14.71 0.66 -26.80
N THR A 54 -14.06 -0.49 -26.92
CA THR A 54 -14.35 -1.67 -26.09
C THR A 54 -14.07 -1.38 -24.61
N LEU A 55 -12.90 -0.85 -24.30
CA LEU A 55 -12.52 -0.47 -22.93
C LEU A 55 -13.50 0.53 -22.30
N LYS A 56 -13.98 1.49 -23.09
CA LYS A 56 -14.99 2.46 -22.62
C LYS A 56 -16.27 1.76 -22.16
N THR A 57 -16.73 0.76 -22.93
CA THR A 57 -17.91 -0.02 -22.56
C THR A 57 -17.68 -0.83 -21.30
N GLU A 58 -16.54 -1.52 -21.19
CA GLU A 58 -16.17 -2.31 -20.01
C GLU A 58 -16.04 -1.44 -18.75
N ILE A 59 -15.41 -0.26 -18.85
CA ILE A 59 -15.28 0.71 -17.76
C ILE A 59 -16.69 1.19 -17.34
N PHE A 60 -17.54 1.56 -18.30
CA PHE A 60 -18.90 2.03 -18.01
C PHE A 60 -19.72 0.97 -17.27
N GLU A 61 -19.66 -0.28 -17.71
CA GLU A 61 -20.34 -1.40 -17.06
C GLU A 61 -19.77 -1.68 -15.66
N ALA A 62 -18.44 -1.70 -15.52
CA ALA A 62 -17.77 -1.97 -14.27
C ALA A 62 -18.04 -0.88 -13.20
N MET A 63 -18.17 0.37 -13.61
CA MET A 63 -18.50 1.51 -12.74
C MET A 63 -20.01 1.70 -12.53
N LYS A 64 -20.85 0.84 -13.11
CA LYS A 64 -22.32 0.99 -13.08
C LYS A 64 -22.81 2.34 -13.63
N GLY A 65 -22.12 2.84 -14.63
CA GLY A 65 -22.32 4.15 -15.21
C GLY A 65 -21.44 5.25 -14.57
N TYR A 66 -21.17 6.30 -15.34
CA TYR A 66 -20.48 7.52 -14.89
C TYR A 66 -21.04 8.71 -15.69
N PRO A 67 -20.86 9.96 -15.20
CA PRO A 67 -21.35 11.14 -15.91
C PRO A 67 -20.75 11.25 -17.32
N ALA A 68 -21.55 11.57 -18.30
CA ALA A 68 -21.12 11.72 -19.71
C ALA A 68 -19.99 12.75 -19.88
N SER A 69 -19.89 13.74 -18.97
CA SER A 69 -18.79 14.71 -18.93
C SER A 69 -17.41 14.07 -18.74
N PHE A 70 -17.32 12.87 -18.17
CA PHE A 70 -16.06 12.16 -17.95
C PHE A 70 -15.63 11.28 -19.13
N ASP A 71 -16.50 11.08 -20.12
CA ASP A 71 -16.24 10.21 -21.27
C ASP A 71 -14.91 10.50 -21.98
N GLN A 72 -14.66 11.77 -22.30
CA GLN A 72 -13.42 12.19 -22.99
C GLN A 72 -12.19 12.07 -22.08
N LEU A 73 -12.35 12.32 -20.79
CA LEU A 73 -11.26 12.21 -19.82
C LEU A 73 -10.86 10.75 -19.63
N TYR A 74 -11.80 9.84 -19.45
CA TYR A 74 -11.50 8.40 -19.37
C TYR A 74 -10.93 7.84 -20.66
N GLU A 75 -11.35 8.34 -21.81
CA GLU A 75 -10.75 7.97 -23.09
C GLU A 75 -9.28 8.41 -23.16
N SER A 76 -8.96 9.62 -22.72
CA SER A 76 -7.59 10.13 -22.64
C SER A 76 -6.74 9.29 -21.71
N VAL A 77 -7.26 8.96 -20.51
CA VAL A 77 -6.61 8.07 -19.53
C VAL A 77 -6.36 6.69 -20.13
N ALA A 78 -7.37 6.07 -20.75
CA ALA A 78 -7.23 4.75 -21.36
C ALA A 78 -6.16 4.76 -22.48
N ARG A 79 -6.16 5.77 -23.33
CA ARG A 79 -5.13 5.93 -24.38
C ARG A 79 -3.72 6.06 -23.79
N THR A 80 -3.58 6.80 -22.67
CA THR A 80 -2.29 6.94 -21.98
C THR A 80 -1.85 5.62 -21.38
N LEU A 81 -2.72 4.90 -20.68
CA LEU A 81 -2.40 3.60 -20.09
C LEU A 81 -2.06 2.54 -21.14
N ILE A 82 -2.77 2.51 -22.29
CA ILE A 82 -2.42 1.65 -23.43
C ILE A 82 -1.00 1.94 -23.93
N ARG A 83 -0.66 3.23 -24.12
CA ARG A 83 0.69 3.63 -24.58
C ARG A 83 1.77 3.23 -23.56
N GLN A 84 1.43 3.21 -22.29
CA GLN A 84 2.32 2.82 -21.21
C GLN A 84 2.40 1.31 -20.99
N GLY A 85 1.73 0.49 -21.82
CA GLY A 85 1.84 -0.96 -21.84
C GLY A 85 0.88 -1.71 -20.93
N PHE A 86 -0.14 -1.04 -20.37
CA PHE A 86 -1.15 -1.72 -19.57
C PHE A 86 -2.07 -2.60 -20.43
N GLU A 87 -2.40 -3.79 -19.92
CA GLU A 87 -3.42 -4.66 -20.50
C GLU A 87 -4.83 -4.16 -20.17
N ASP A 88 -5.82 -4.53 -20.97
CA ASP A 88 -7.21 -4.06 -20.83
C ASP A 88 -7.78 -4.30 -19.43
N LYS A 89 -7.58 -5.51 -18.89
CA LYS A 89 -7.99 -5.84 -17.50
C LYS A 89 -7.37 -4.91 -16.44
N HIS A 90 -6.10 -4.52 -16.64
CA HIS A 90 -5.41 -3.60 -15.74
C HIS A 90 -5.96 -2.18 -15.85
N ILE A 91 -6.31 -1.74 -17.06
CA ILE A 91 -6.89 -0.42 -17.29
C ILE A 91 -8.26 -0.32 -16.62
N VAL A 92 -9.13 -1.32 -16.82
CA VAL A 92 -10.43 -1.38 -16.13
C VAL A 92 -10.26 -1.36 -14.62
N GLN A 93 -9.32 -2.16 -14.11
CA GLN A 93 -9.03 -2.22 -12.67
C GLN A 93 -8.54 -0.87 -12.11
N VAL A 94 -7.63 -0.19 -12.80
CA VAL A 94 -7.12 1.13 -12.39
C VAL A 94 -8.26 2.14 -12.33
N VAL A 95 -9.08 2.23 -13.38
CA VAL A 95 -10.15 3.21 -13.46
C VAL A 95 -11.26 2.93 -12.44
N THR A 96 -11.63 1.66 -12.24
CA THR A 96 -12.67 1.30 -11.27
C THR A 96 -12.26 1.51 -9.82
N LYS A 97 -11.00 1.23 -9.48
CA LYS A 97 -10.48 1.46 -8.12
C LYS A 97 -10.15 2.92 -7.83
N ALA A 98 -9.83 3.70 -8.85
CA ALA A 98 -9.45 5.10 -8.74
C ALA A 98 -10.21 5.97 -9.74
N PRO A 99 -11.52 6.20 -9.54
CA PRO A 99 -12.36 6.95 -10.50
C PRO A 99 -11.86 8.38 -10.75
N ARG A 100 -11.24 9.01 -9.75
CA ARG A 100 -10.68 10.37 -9.87
C ARG A 100 -9.43 10.43 -10.76
N ILE A 101 -8.93 9.29 -11.29
CA ILE A 101 -7.81 9.29 -12.23
C ILE A 101 -8.10 10.12 -13.49
N ALA A 102 -9.37 10.32 -13.83
CA ALA A 102 -9.79 11.22 -14.90
C ALA A 102 -9.27 12.65 -14.72
N GLU A 103 -9.12 13.12 -13.48
CA GLU A 103 -8.59 14.44 -13.14
C GLU A 103 -7.09 14.56 -13.49
N LEU A 104 -6.38 13.44 -13.54
CA LEU A 104 -4.94 13.37 -13.81
C LEU A 104 -4.61 13.19 -15.30
N HIS A 105 -5.57 13.26 -16.21
CA HIS A 105 -5.41 12.89 -17.62
C HIS A 105 -4.24 13.59 -18.34
N GLU A 106 -3.92 14.82 -17.98
CA GLU A 106 -2.81 15.59 -18.53
C GLU A 106 -1.45 15.17 -17.97
N SER A 107 -1.37 14.95 -16.65
CA SER A 107 -0.13 14.64 -15.93
C SER A 107 0.15 13.15 -15.78
N LEU A 108 -0.81 12.29 -16.13
CA LEU A 108 -0.74 10.84 -15.91
C LEU A 108 0.52 10.20 -16.51
N SER A 109 0.93 10.65 -17.68
CA SER A 109 2.14 10.11 -18.34
C SER A 109 3.41 10.37 -17.50
N ASP A 110 3.53 11.57 -16.95
CA ASP A 110 4.69 11.97 -16.14
C ASP A 110 4.69 11.25 -14.78
N ILE A 111 3.51 11.10 -14.18
CA ILE A 111 3.34 10.35 -12.93
C ILE A 111 3.73 8.88 -13.15
N LEU A 112 3.28 8.26 -14.23
CA LEU A 112 3.65 6.88 -14.55
C LEU A 112 5.16 6.75 -14.83
N CYS A 113 5.76 7.70 -15.53
CA CYS A 113 7.20 7.73 -15.74
C CYS A 113 7.98 7.85 -14.43
N PHE A 114 7.52 8.71 -13.51
CA PHE A 114 8.11 8.81 -12.16
C PHE A 114 8.05 7.47 -11.43
N TRP A 115 6.86 6.87 -11.29
CA TRP A 115 6.70 5.61 -10.59
C TRP A 115 7.51 4.49 -11.22
N ARG A 116 7.60 4.41 -12.56
CA ARG A 116 8.41 3.41 -13.26
C ARG A 116 9.88 3.43 -12.81
N THR A 117 10.42 4.59 -12.41
CA THR A 117 11.79 4.67 -11.88
C THR A 117 11.94 4.03 -10.50
N MET A 118 10.84 3.82 -9.78
CA MET A 118 10.80 3.22 -8.46
C MET A 118 10.70 1.69 -8.46
N PHE A 119 10.51 1.08 -9.62
CA PHE A 119 10.35 -0.35 -9.76
C PHE A 119 11.50 -0.96 -10.55
N ARG A 120 11.90 -2.17 -10.18
CA ARG A 120 13.00 -2.89 -10.84
C ARG A 120 12.57 -3.59 -12.11
N SER A 121 11.31 -3.89 -12.26
CA SER A 121 10.77 -4.63 -13.39
C SER A 121 9.43 -4.09 -13.86
N GLU A 122 9.28 -4.03 -15.18
CA GLU A 122 8.06 -3.55 -15.83
C GLU A 122 6.81 -4.36 -15.44
N PRO A 123 6.82 -5.70 -15.42
CA PRO A 123 5.64 -6.47 -15.01
C PRO A 123 5.22 -6.19 -13.56
N VAL A 124 6.19 -5.98 -12.65
CA VAL A 124 5.90 -5.64 -11.25
C VAL A 124 5.29 -4.24 -11.18
N PHE A 125 5.83 -3.26 -11.90
CA PHE A 125 5.27 -1.91 -12.00
C PHE A 125 3.83 -1.93 -12.47
N LEU A 126 3.53 -2.54 -13.63
CA LEU A 126 2.19 -2.59 -14.20
C LEU A 126 1.18 -3.23 -13.26
N ARG A 127 1.55 -4.36 -12.64
CA ARG A 127 0.72 -5.05 -11.65
C ARG A 127 0.47 -4.18 -10.42
N THR A 128 1.54 -3.61 -9.84
CA THR A 128 1.41 -2.83 -8.59
C THR A 128 0.56 -1.59 -8.79
N ILE A 129 0.75 -0.84 -9.89
CA ILE A 129 -0.12 0.31 -10.21
C ILE A 129 -1.57 -0.13 -10.41
N SER A 130 -1.81 -1.28 -11.03
CA SER A 130 -3.17 -1.79 -11.24
C SER A 130 -3.84 -2.24 -9.93
N GLU A 131 -3.08 -2.80 -9.02
CA GLU A 131 -3.58 -3.23 -7.71
C GLU A 131 -3.77 -2.06 -6.74
N TYR A 132 -2.86 -1.07 -6.79
CA TYR A 132 -2.80 0.09 -5.90
C TYR A 132 -2.76 1.42 -6.66
N PRO A 133 -3.81 1.76 -7.42
CA PRO A 133 -3.82 2.97 -8.23
C PRO A 133 -3.83 4.27 -7.42
N GLY A 134 -4.07 4.21 -6.11
CA GLY A 134 -3.91 5.32 -5.18
C GLY A 134 -2.51 5.94 -5.20
N LEU A 135 -1.48 5.17 -5.60
CA LEU A 135 -0.12 5.68 -5.81
C LEU A 135 -0.07 6.83 -6.82
N LEU A 136 -0.97 6.84 -7.80
CA LEU A 136 -1.00 7.85 -8.86
C LEU A 136 -1.42 9.24 -8.37
N TYR A 137 -2.03 9.34 -7.17
CA TYR A 137 -2.41 10.62 -6.57
C TYR A 137 -1.29 11.26 -5.74
N LEU A 138 -0.18 10.54 -5.53
CA LEU A 138 0.94 11.03 -4.72
C LEU A 138 1.89 11.89 -5.55
N SER A 139 2.27 13.04 -5.02
CA SER A 139 3.30 13.87 -5.61
C SER A 139 4.69 13.26 -5.42
N PRO A 140 5.66 13.53 -6.30
CA PRO A 140 7.04 13.08 -6.11
C PRO A 140 7.66 13.52 -4.78
N GLU A 141 7.26 14.70 -4.28
CA GLU A 141 7.70 15.25 -2.99
C GLU A 141 7.14 14.43 -1.83
N SER A 142 5.84 14.11 -1.86
CA SER A 142 5.18 13.26 -0.85
C SER A 142 5.83 11.87 -0.80
N VAL A 143 6.13 11.30 -1.97
CA VAL A 143 6.80 9.99 -2.05
C VAL A 143 8.20 10.04 -1.44
N LYS A 144 8.99 11.08 -1.74
CA LYS A 144 10.32 11.27 -1.14
C LYS A 144 10.26 11.47 0.37
N GLN A 145 9.27 12.20 0.85
CA GLN A 145 9.07 12.38 2.29
C GLN A 145 8.71 11.04 2.94
N ARG A 146 7.77 10.29 2.37
CA ARG A 146 7.38 8.97 2.85
C ARG A 146 8.57 7.97 2.85
N GLN A 147 9.44 8.03 1.85
CA GLN A 147 10.67 7.23 1.85
C GLN A 147 11.56 7.51 3.06
N LYS A 148 11.73 8.79 3.44
CA LYS A 148 12.50 9.17 4.63
C LYS A 148 11.84 8.65 5.91
N GLU A 149 10.53 8.79 6.03
CA GLU A 149 9.76 8.30 7.17
C GLU A 149 9.89 6.78 7.32
N LEU A 150 9.67 6.03 6.23
CA LEU A 150 9.82 4.58 6.21
C LEU A 150 11.26 4.13 6.55
N PHE A 151 12.26 4.90 6.14
CA PHE A 151 13.66 4.62 6.49
C PHE A 151 13.92 4.76 7.99
N THR A 152 13.17 5.59 8.71
CA THR A 152 13.29 5.69 10.19
C THR A 152 12.82 4.43 10.90
N ILE A 153 11.80 3.77 10.35
CA ILE A 153 11.25 2.54 10.93
C ILE A 153 12.04 1.31 10.44
N PHE A 154 12.45 1.31 9.20
CA PHE A 154 13.13 0.19 8.53
C PHE A 154 14.54 0.58 8.06
N PRO A 155 15.45 0.91 8.98
CA PRO A 155 16.82 1.26 8.62
C PRO A 155 17.49 0.07 7.91
N ASN A 156 18.32 0.34 6.92
CA ASN A 156 19.03 -0.67 6.13
C ASN A 156 18.13 -1.57 5.24
N LYS A 157 16.87 -1.24 5.06
CA LYS A 157 16.00 -1.94 4.11
C LYS A 157 15.93 -1.17 2.79
N ASP A 158 15.76 -1.94 1.74
CA ASP A 158 15.60 -1.40 0.39
C ASP A 158 14.19 -0.83 0.23
N ILE A 159 14.07 0.50 0.22
CA ILE A 159 12.79 1.19 0.07
C ILE A 159 12.13 0.91 -1.29
N VAL A 160 12.93 0.67 -2.34
CA VAL A 160 12.41 0.23 -3.64
C VAL A 160 11.70 -1.11 -3.50
N LYS A 161 12.31 -2.07 -2.81
CA LYS A 161 11.67 -3.35 -2.53
C LYS A 161 10.40 -3.18 -1.68
N LEU A 162 10.39 -2.22 -0.78
CA LEU A 162 9.21 -1.92 0.05
C LEU A 162 8.06 -1.38 -0.82
N ALA A 163 8.34 -0.52 -1.81
CA ALA A 163 7.34 -0.06 -2.77
C ALA A 163 6.73 -1.21 -3.60
N GLU A 164 7.52 -2.26 -3.89
CA GLU A 164 7.06 -3.45 -4.60
C GLU A 164 6.24 -4.41 -3.73
N THR A 165 6.57 -4.53 -2.43
CA THR A 165 5.94 -5.50 -1.51
C THR A 165 4.83 -4.89 -0.67
N CYS A 166 4.97 -3.63 -0.28
CA CYS A 166 4.05 -2.91 0.59
C CYS A 166 3.66 -1.55 -0.01
N PRO A 167 3.08 -1.48 -1.23
CA PRO A 167 2.73 -0.21 -1.87
C PRO A 167 1.75 0.62 -1.04
N GLN A 168 0.88 -0.01 -0.26
CA GLN A 168 -0.06 0.68 0.63
C GLN A 168 0.65 1.57 1.67
N ALA A 169 1.88 1.24 2.06
CA ALA A 169 2.69 2.05 2.96
C ALA A 169 3.04 3.45 2.41
N PHE A 170 2.88 3.68 1.12
CA PHE A 170 3.03 5.00 0.51
C PHE A 170 1.72 5.79 0.49
N ILE A 171 0.58 5.10 0.56
CA ILE A 171 -0.77 5.66 0.43
C ILE A 171 -1.36 6.00 1.79
N ASP A 172 -1.21 5.11 2.78
CA ASP A 172 -1.77 5.26 4.12
C ASP A 172 -1.16 6.45 4.87
N ASP A 173 -1.90 6.99 5.82
CA ASP A 173 -1.40 8.01 6.72
C ASP A 173 -0.25 7.48 7.57
N TRP A 174 0.67 8.37 7.92
CA TRP A 174 1.87 8.00 8.66
C TRP A 174 1.55 7.42 10.04
N ASP A 175 0.58 7.99 10.74
CA ASP A 175 0.19 7.54 12.05
C ASP A 175 -0.40 6.12 12.00
N GLU A 176 -1.17 5.80 10.97
CA GLU A 176 -1.69 4.45 10.74
C GLU A 176 -0.55 3.43 10.50
N ILE A 177 0.47 3.80 9.73
CA ILE A 177 1.64 2.94 9.50
C ILE A 177 2.39 2.69 10.81
N VAL A 178 2.62 3.74 11.60
CA VAL A 178 3.28 3.64 12.91
C VAL A 178 2.50 2.73 13.85
N GLU A 179 1.17 2.83 13.87
CA GLU A 179 0.33 1.98 14.68
C GLU A 179 0.36 0.51 14.24
N LYS A 180 0.31 0.24 12.94
CA LYS A 180 0.48 -1.12 12.38
C LYS A 180 1.82 -1.73 12.82
N VAL A 181 2.91 -0.98 12.66
CA VAL A 181 4.25 -1.43 13.08
C VAL A 181 4.31 -1.66 14.58
N LYS A 182 3.79 -0.72 15.38
CA LYS A 182 3.74 -0.82 16.84
C LYS A 182 2.95 -2.05 17.28
N TYR A 183 1.78 -2.30 16.68
CA TYR A 183 0.98 -3.47 17.02
C TYR A 183 1.74 -4.78 16.73
N VAL A 184 2.33 -4.91 15.55
CA VAL A 184 3.08 -6.12 15.17
C VAL A 184 4.30 -6.33 16.04
N THR A 185 5.04 -5.25 16.38
CA THR A 185 6.27 -5.37 17.14
C THR A 185 6.06 -5.53 18.65
N HIS A 186 5.02 -4.93 19.23
CA HIS A 186 4.78 -4.95 20.68
C HIS A 186 3.70 -5.92 21.11
N ALA A 187 2.57 -5.99 20.40
CA ALA A 187 1.48 -6.89 20.75
C ALA A 187 1.72 -8.32 20.24
N MET A 188 2.19 -8.45 18.99
CA MET A 188 2.53 -9.74 18.43
C MET A 188 3.96 -10.18 18.76
N VAL A 189 4.84 -9.26 19.19
CA VAL A 189 6.27 -9.52 19.46
C VAL A 189 6.99 -10.11 18.24
N ILE A 190 6.69 -9.56 17.05
CA ILE A 190 7.30 -9.96 15.79
C ILE A 190 8.29 -8.88 15.34
N SER A 191 9.47 -9.31 14.87
CA SER A 191 10.51 -8.39 14.37
C SER A 191 10.06 -7.58 13.16
N PRO A 192 10.45 -6.28 13.06
CA PRO A 192 10.11 -5.42 11.91
C PRO A 192 10.48 -6.00 10.55
N GLU A 193 11.48 -6.88 10.49
CA GLU A 193 11.90 -7.54 9.27
C GLU A 193 10.80 -8.40 8.63
N HIS A 194 9.95 -9.02 9.47
CA HIS A 194 8.85 -9.84 9.02
C HIS A 194 7.68 -9.00 8.49
N ILE A 195 7.55 -7.73 8.88
CA ILE A 195 6.51 -6.83 8.39
C ILE A 195 6.65 -6.65 6.87
N ILE A 196 7.86 -6.38 6.40
CA ILE A 196 8.12 -6.19 4.96
C ILE A 196 7.96 -7.50 4.20
N SER A 197 8.53 -8.60 4.71
CA SER A 197 8.50 -9.89 4.01
C SER A 197 7.09 -10.50 3.93
N SER A 198 6.21 -10.17 4.86
CA SER A 198 4.81 -10.62 4.87
C SER A 198 3.84 -9.68 4.16
N ALA A 199 4.33 -8.56 3.63
CA ALA A 199 3.51 -7.49 3.07
C ALA A 199 2.44 -6.94 4.05
N ALA A 200 2.74 -6.93 5.36
CA ALA A 200 1.78 -6.60 6.41
C ALA A 200 1.18 -5.20 6.29
N LEU A 201 1.94 -4.22 5.76
CA LEU A 201 1.47 -2.86 5.61
C LEU A 201 0.40 -2.69 4.52
N ASN A 202 0.14 -3.70 3.69
CA ASN A 202 -0.95 -3.68 2.74
C ASN A 202 -2.32 -3.98 3.36
N TYR A 203 -2.34 -4.41 4.62
CA TYR A 203 -3.58 -4.72 5.34
C TYR A 203 -3.92 -3.60 6.32
N SER A 204 -5.22 -3.42 6.60
CA SER A 204 -5.66 -2.49 7.63
C SER A 204 -5.24 -2.97 9.04
N LEU A 205 -5.11 -2.04 9.98
CA LEU A 205 -4.80 -2.36 11.37
C LEU A 205 -5.88 -3.27 11.97
N LEU A 206 -7.16 -3.01 11.65
CA LEU A 206 -8.27 -3.86 12.09
C LEU A 206 -8.10 -5.31 11.61
N HIS A 207 -7.76 -5.52 10.34
CA HIS A 207 -7.52 -6.86 9.80
C HIS A 207 -6.40 -7.60 10.53
N ILE A 208 -5.28 -6.90 10.80
CA ILE A 208 -4.15 -7.46 11.54
C ILE A 208 -4.55 -7.81 12.97
N LYS A 209 -5.22 -6.88 13.68
CA LYS A 209 -5.74 -7.07 15.05
C LYS A 209 -6.70 -8.26 15.10
N THR A 210 -7.69 -8.29 14.20
CA THR A 210 -8.73 -9.33 14.17
C THR A 210 -8.13 -10.71 14.00
N ARG A 211 -7.27 -10.91 13.00
CA ARG A 211 -6.68 -12.22 12.76
C ARG A 211 -5.74 -12.65 13.88
N HIS A 212 -4.94 -11.75 14.42
CA HIS A 212 -4.05 -12.06 15.54
C HIS A 212 -4.86 -12.46 16.79
N GLN A 213 -5.83 -11.64 17.19
CA GLN A 213 -6.63 -11.89 18.39
C GLN A 213 -7.48 -13.15 18.27
N PHE A 214 -8.04 -13.41 17.09
CA PHE A 214 -8.74 -14.66 16.85
C PHE A 214 -7.86 -15.89 17.03
N MET A 215 -6.61 -15.85 16.54
CA MET A 215 -5.64 -16.94 16.77
C MET A 215 -5.27 -17.11 18.25
N LEU A 216 -5.19 -16.01 19.01
CA LEU A 216 -5.01 -16.08 20.48
C LEU A 216 -6.19 -16.80 21.14
N CYS A 217 -7.43 -16.44 20.78
CA CYS A 217 -8.64 -17.08 21.30
C CYS A 217 -8.70 -18.57 20.95
N CYS A 218 -8.29 -18.95 19.75
CA CYS A 218 -8.23 -20.36 19.30
C CYS A 218 -7.04 -21.14 19.87
N GLY A 219 -6.16 -20.50 20.65
CA GLY A 219 -4.93 -21.13 21.16
C GLY A 219 -3.90 -21.49 20.09
N LYS A 220 -4.00 -20.89 18.89
CA LYS A 220 -3.07 -21.12 17.77
C LYS A 220 -1.93 -20.11 17.73
N TYR A 221 -2.02 -19.06 18.53
CA TYR A 221 -0.99 -18.09 18.76
C TYR A 221 -0.77 -17.90 20.27
N ARG A 222 0.48 -17.73 20.65
CA ARG A 222 0.87 -17.40 22.02
C ARG A 222 1.85 -16.24 21.99
N THR A 223 1.57 -15.19 22.74
CA THR A 223 2.51 -14.07 22.85
C THR A 223 3.84 -14.57 23.39
N PRO A 224 4.96 -14.35 22.65
CA PRO A 224 6.28 -14.77 23.07
C PRO A 224 6.68 -14.13 24.38
N LYS A 225 7.37 -14.88 25.23
CA LYS A 225 7.95 -14.34 26.47
C LYS A 225 9.20 -13.51 26.14
N PRO A 226 9.57 -12.52 26.97
CA PRO A 226 10.83 -11.80 26.80
C PRO A 226 12.02 -12.77 26.68
N LYS A 227 12.84 -12.56 25.64
CA LYS A 227 14.02 -13.40 25.29
C LYS A 227 13.70 -14.79 24.72
N GLU A 228 12.46 -15.11 24.43
CA GLU A 228 12.09 -16.35 23.75
C GLU A 228 12.40 -16.22 22.25
N ILE A 229 13.39 -17.00 21.76
CA ILE A 229 13.86 -16.91 20.36
C ILE A 229 13.03 -17.80 19.41
N LYS A 230 12.48 -18.91 19.92
CA LYS A 230 11.72 -19.87 19.11
C LYS A 230 10.32 -20.01 19.66
N THR A 231 9.34 -19.72 18.84
CA THR A 231 7.94 -20.00 19.11
C THR A 231 7.35 -20.92 18.03
N ASN A 232 6.32 -21.68 18.40
CA ASN A 232 5.56 -22.48 17.43
C ASN A 232 4.46 -21.67 16.75
N ASN A 233 4.49 -20.35 16.89
CA ASN A 233 3.50 -19.47 16.27
C ASN A 233 3.59 -19.53 14.74
N PRO A 234 2.48 -19.43 14.03
CA PRO A 234 2.49 -19.24 12.59
C PRO A 234 3.26 -17.96 12.22
N PRO A 235 4.00 -17.94 11.12
CA PRO A 235 4.66 -16.72 10.65
C PRO A 235 3.62 -15.68 10.20
N LEU A 236 4.01 -14.40 10.21
CA LEU A 236 3.11 -13.27 10.00
C LEU A 236 2.33 -13.33 8.67
N ASP A 237 2.97 -13.75 7.60
CA ASP A 237 2.33 -13.95 6.29
C ASP A 237 1.17 -14.96 6.32
N LYS A 238 1.27 -16.00 7.16
CA LYS A 238 0.17 -16.97 7.36
C LYS A 238 -0.93 -16.43 8.26
N ILE A 239 -0.59 -15.56 9.20
CA ILE A 239 -1.61 -14.95 10.06
C ILE A 239 -2.49 -14.01 9.24
N ILE A 240 -1.88 -13.09 8.50
CA ILE A 240 -2.60 -11.99 7.85
C ILE A 240 -2.89 -12.24 6.36
N GLY A 241 -2.02 -12.96 5.64
CA GLY A 241 -2.08 -13.09 4.18
C GLY A 241 -2.81 -14.33 3.66
N LEU A 242 -3.12 -15.32 4.51
CA LEU A 242 -3.86 -16.50 4.05
C LEU A 242 -5.28 -16.15 3.58
N PRO A 243 -5.76 -16.73 2.47
CA PRO A 243 -7.19 -16.73 2.15
C PRO A 243 -8.02 -17.22 3.33
N LEU A 244 -9.21 -16.65 3.53
CA LEU A 244 -10.04 -16.90 4.72
C LEU A 244 -10.21 -18.40 5.00
N ARG A 245 -10.58 -19.18 4.00
CA ARG A 245 -10.77 -20.63 4.13
C ARG A 245 -9.54 -21.36 4.69
N LEU A 246 -8.34 -21.00 4.23
CA LEU A 246 -7.10 -21.63 4.71
C LEU A 246 -6.75 -21.17 6.12
N TYR A 247 -7.02 -19.91 6.43
CA TYR A 247 -6.85 -19.35 7.75
C TYR A 247 -7.77 -20.03 8.78
N LEU A 248 -9.04 -20.23 8.46
CA LEU A 248 -10.01 -20.92 9.33
C LEU A 248 -9.66 -22.40 9.54
N ASN A 249 -9.18 -23.07 8.50
CA ASN A 249 -8.64 -24.42 8.63
C ASN A 249 -7.43 -24.48 9.59
N LEU A 250 -6.57 -23.47 9.56
CA LEU A 250 -5.43 -23.36 10.49
C LEU A 250 -5.91 -23.14 11.93
N CYS A 251 -6.96 -22.34 12.12
CA CYS A 251 -7.59 -22.10 13.43
C CYS A 251 -8.41 -23.32 13.92
N GLY A 252 -8.96 -24.11 13.01
CA GLY A 252 -9.83 -25.25 13.32
C GLY A 252 -11.25 -24.85 13.70
N VAL A 253 -11.78 -23.81 13.07
CA VAL A 253 -13.08 -23.17 13.39
C VAL A 253 -13.93 -23.01 12.12
N SER A 254 -15.23 -22.72 12.32
CA SER A 254 -16.17 -22.46 11.23
C SER A 254 -16.15 -21.00 10.75
N ASP A 255 -16.75 -20.75 9.59
CA ASP A 255 -16.89 -19.41 9.01
C ASP A 255 -17.79 -18.53 9.90
N GLU A 256 -18.83 -19.13 10.51
CA GLU A 256 -19.78 -18.41 11.37
C GLU A 256 -19.10 -17.90 12.65
N GLU A 257 -18.24 -18.69 13.27
CA GLU A 257 -17.50 -18.29 14.49
C GLU A 257 -16.59 -17.10 14.20
N TYR A 258 -15.88 -17.15 13.08
CA TYR A 258 -15.02 -16.05 12.67
C TYR A 258 -15.81 -14.78 12.32
N TYR A 259 -16.92 -14.92 11.61
CA TYR A 259 -17.78 -13.79 11.24
C TYR A 259 -18.33 -13.04 12.46
N VAL A 260 -18.75 -13.77 13.49
CA VAL A 260 -19.19 -13.16 14.76
C VAL A 260 -18.04 -12.40 15.41
N PHE A 261 -16.86 -13.00 15.45
CA PHE A 261 -15.67 -12.37 16.02
C PHE A 261 -15.25 -11.11 15.25
N GLU A 262 -15.23 -11.17 13.92
CA GLU A 262 -14.91 -10.03 13.06
C GLU A 262 -15.85 -8.84 13.32
N LYS A 263 -17.15 -9.10 13.47
CA LYS A 263 -18.13 -8.06 13.84
C LYS A 263 -17.90 -7.49 15.23
N LEU A 264 -17.48 -8.29 16.19
CA LEU A 264 -17.15 -7.81 17.53
C LEU A 264 -15.94 -6.88 17.48
N MET A 265 -14.89 -7.26 16.73
CA MET A 265 -13.69 -6.44 16.57
C MET A 265 -13.99 -5.11 15.86
N ALA A 266 -14.85 -5.12 14.84
CA ALA A 266 -15.28 -3.89 14.17
C ALA A 266 -16.01 -2.93 15.13
N LYS A 267 -16.93 -3.45 15.96
CA LYS A 267 -17.63 -2.64 16.96
C LYS A 267 -16.70 -2.11 18.07
N GLU A 268 -15.68 -2.87 18.44
CA GLU A 268 -14.67 -2.43 19.41
C GLU A 268 -13.87 -1.26 18.86
N GLN A 269 -13.46 -1.35 17.58
CA GLN A 269 -12.78 -0.24 16.92
C GLN A 269 -13.66 1.02 16.83
N GLU A 270 -14.94 0.88 16.46
CA GLU A 270 -15.88 2.01 16.43
C GLU A 270 -16.02 2.71 17.79
N ARG A 271 -15.92 1.95 18.88
CA ARG A 271 -15.94 2.51 20.24
C ARG A 271 -14.63 3.22 20.58
N GLU A 272 -13.48 2.61 20.26
CA GLU A 272 -12.18 3.24 20.46
C GLU A 272 -12.10 4.60 19.74
N GLU A 273 -12.60 4.65 18.50
CA GLU A 273 -12.64 5.89 17.68
C GLU A 273 -13.62 6.94 18.25
N ALA A 274 -14.76 6.52 18.83
CA ALA A 274 -15.72 7.42 19.44
C ALA A 274 -15.18 8.03 20.75
N ASP A 275 -14.57 7.21 21.61
CA ASP A 275 -13.99 7.67 22.87
C ASP A 275 -12.81 8.64 22.67
N ASP A 276 -11.98 8.44 21.61
CA ASP A 276 -10.89 9.35 21.27
C ASP A 276 -11.40 10.72 20.75
N SER A 277 -12.61 10.81 20.17
CA SER A 277 -13.20 12.05 19.67
C SER A 277 -13.76 12.95 20.78
N ASP A 278 -14.26 12.38 21.87
CA ASP A 278 -14.86 13.14 22.97
C ASP A 278 -13.80 13.83 23.86
N ASP A 279 -12.57 13.33 23.91
CA ASP A 279 -11.48 13.92 24.70
C ASP A 279 -10.87 15.20 24.07
N ASP A 280 -11.10 15.47 22.77
CA ASP A 280 -10.60 16.68 22.10
C ASP A 280 -11.49 17.91 22.30
N ASP A 281 -12.77 17.75 22.70
CA ASP A 281 -13.75 18.86 22.87
C ASP A 281 -13.75 19.50 24.28
N GLU A 282 -13.03 18.94 25.27
CA GLU A 282 -12.96 19.51 26.64
C GLU A 282 -11.82 20.52 26.88
N LEU A 283 -11.08 20.95 25.84
CA LEU A 283 -9.87 21.81 25.98
C LEU A 283 -9.98 23.18 25.28
N ASP A 284 -11.21 23.67 24.97
CA ASP A 284 -11.43 25.06 24.51
C ASP A 284 -12.07 25.95 25.61
#